data_444ec78d2e1974501776191d9cbb0e49
#
_entry.id   444ec78d2e1974501776191d9cbb0e49
#
_cell.length_a   1.000
_cell.length_b   1.000
_cell.length_c   1.000
_cell.angle_alpha   90.00
_cell.angle_beta   90.00
_cell.angle_gamma   90.00
#
_symmetry.space_group_name_H-M   'P 1'
#
loop_
_entity.id
_entity.type
_entity.pdbx_description
1 polymer ?
#
loop_
_entity_poly.entity_id
_entity_poly.type
_entity_poly.pdbx_seq_one_letter_code
_entity_poly.pdbx_strand_id
1 'polypeptide(L)'
;MVLRRIPLFILFFSITMLSAQVNSPYSRYGLGNIFPTTFGASNGLGGMSAAYFTPNNINYANPASYADISFTTFDVGAYGNVLTLENDLESYTSGDGNLSYMAFGFPMLKKLRHSKFGLSFGLIPYSAFEYNIIQEEPTDDP
;
A
#
# COMPACT_ATOMS: atom_id res chain seq x y z
N MET A 1 -36.04 -10.94 6.41
CA MET A 1 -35.67 -9.58 5.93
C MET A 1 -34.13 -9.42 5.69
N VAL A 2 -33.33 -10.34 6.13
CA VAL A 2 -31.87 -10.30 5.99
C VAL A 2 -31.37 -10.77 4.60
N LEU A 3 -32.01 -11.79 4.02
CA LEU A 3 -31.58 -12.37 2.73
C LEU A 3 -31.64 -11.40 1.52
N ARG A 4 -32.44 -10.34 1.61
CA ARG A 4 -32.63 -9.41 0.48
C ARG A 4 -31.51 -8.38 0.33
N ARG A 5 -30.59 -8.27 1.33
CA ARG A 5 -29.47 -7.30 1.32
C ARG A 5 -28.15 -7.92 0.90
N ILE A 6 -28.06 -9.25 0.85
CA ILE A 6 -26.85 -9.98 0.42
C ILE A 6 -26.46 -9.69 -1.03
N PRO A 7 -27.38 -9.66 -2.03
CA PRO A 7 -26.99 -9.39 -3.40
C PRO A 7 -26.49 -7.96 -3.60
N LEU A 8 -26.94 -6.99 -2.80
CA LEU A 8 -26.45 -5.61 -2.87
C LEU A 8 -24.99 -5.51 -2.37
N PHE A 9 -24.62 -6.30 -1.38
CA PHE A 9 -23.26 -6.35 -0.85
C PHE A 9 -22.28 -7.03 -1.83
N ILE A 10 -22.74 -8.10 -2.49
CA ILE A 10 -21.97 -8.79 -3.53
C ILE A 10 -21.79 -7.89 -4.76
N LEU A 11 -22.81 -7.14 -5.14
CA LEU A 11 -22.75 -6.18 -6.24
C LEU A 11 -21.78 -5.04 -5.94
N PHE A 12 -21.72 -4.55 -4.71
CA PHE A 12 -20.79 -3.51 -4.29
C PHE A 12 -19.33 -4.01 -4.27
N PHE A 13 -19.13 -5.27 -3.89
CA PHE A 13 -17.80 -5.90 -3.90
C PHE A 13 -17.29 -6.22 -5.32
N SER A 14 -18.20 -6.43 -6.29
CA SER A 14 -17.85 -6.72 -7.69
C SER A 14 -17.35 -5.48 -8.47
N ILE A 15 -17.63 -4.27 -7.99
CA ILE A 15 -17.22 -3.02 -8.64
C ILE A 15 -15.76 -2.67 -8.33
N THR A 16 -15.13 -3.34 -7.38
CA THR A 16 -13.77 -3.06 -6.94
C THR A 16 -12.68 -3.90 -7.64
N MET A 17 -12.94 -4.41 -8.83
CA MET A 17 -11.88 -4.86 -9.73
C MET A 17 -11.21 -3.64 -10.37
N LEU A 18 -10.73 -2.74 -9.52
CA LEU A 18 -9.78 -1.70 -9.92
C LEU A 18 -8.47 -2.42 -10.24
N SER A 19 -8.15 -2.48 -11.49
CA SER A 19 -6.82 -2.88 -11.93
C SER A 19 -5.85 -1.83 -11.38
N ALA A 20 -5.23 -2.13 -10.26
CA ALA A 20 -4.15 -1.35 -9.71
C ALA A 20 -2.91 -1.63 -10.56
N GLN A 21 -2.77 -0.86 -11.64
CA GLN A 21 -1.67 -1.01 -12.60
C GLN A 21 -0.60 0.01 -12.26
N VAL A 22 0.61 -0.47 -12.03
CA VAL A 22 1.81 0.35 -11.92
C VAL A 22 2.38 0.51 -13.31
N ASN A 23 2.13 1.64 -13.95
CA ASN A 23 2.54 1.88 -15.33
C ASN A 23 3.88 2.64 -15.37
N SER A 24 4.98 1.94 -15.10
CA SER A 24 6.32 2.51 -15.16
C SER A 24 7.22 1.71 -16.12
N PRO A 25 7.76 2.32 -17.18
CA PRO A 25 8.68 1.65 -18.10
C PRO A 25 9.97 1.17 -17.40
N TYR A 26 10.33 1.77 -16.28
CA TYR A 26 11.51 1.38 -15.50
C TYR A 26 11.29 0.11 -14.67
N SER A 27 10.03 -0.29 -14.41
CA SER A 27 9.72 -1.52 -13.67
C SER A 27 10.13 -2.79 -14.39
N ARG A 28 10.46 -2.70 -15.69
CA ARG A 28 10.89 -3.84 -16.52
C ARG A 28 12.22 -4.45 -16.05
N TYR A 29 13.07 -3.67 -15.40
CA TYR A 29 14.41 -4.09 -15.04
C TYR A 29 14.58 -4.23 -13.53
N GLY A 30 15.37 -5.24 -13.11
CA GLY A 30 15.73 -5.45 -11.71
C GLY A 30 14.55 -5.97 -10.87
N LEU A 31 14.33 -5.34 -9.73
CA LEU A 31 13.29 -5.70 -8.75
C LEU A 31 11.95 -4.99 -8.98
N GLY A 32 11.80 -4.24 -10.08
CA GLY A 32 10.63 -3.42 -10.32
C GLY A 32 10.58 -2.16 -9.43
N ASN A 33 9.39 -1.61 -9.27
CA ASN A 33 9.16 -0.49 -8.36
C ASN A 33 9.06 -1.01 -6.93
N ILE A 34 10.00 -0.61 -6.08
CA ILE A 34 10.03 -0.99 -4.66
C ILE A 34 9.12 -0.07 -3.87
N PHE A 35 8.25 -0.65 -3.05
CA PHE A 35 7.35 0.11 -2.18
C PHE A 35 8.05 0.61 -0.92
N PRO A 36 7.60 1.78 -0.37
CA PRO A 36 8.09 2.26 0.90
C PRO A 36 7.82 1.24 2.02
N THR A 37 8.80 1.02 2.88
CA THR A 37 8.70 0.11 4.03
C THR A 37 8.07 0.76 5.26
N THR A 38 7.52 1.96 5.13
CA THR A 38 6.91 2.71 6.23
C THR A 38 5.42 2.89 6.01
N PHE A 39 4.64 2.82 7.10
CA PHE A 39 3.20 3.02 7.08
C PHE A 39 2.81 4.51 7.00
N GLY A 40 1.57 4.79 6.65
CA GLY A 40 1.09 6.13 6.35
C GLY A 40 1.41 7.20 7.41
N ALA A 41 1.27 6.86 8.69
CA ALA A 41 1.61 7.79 9.77
C ALA A 41 3.11 8.14 9.78
N SER A 42 4.00 7.17 9.56
CA SER A 42 5.44 7.40 9.47
C SER A 42 5.82 8.13 8.19
N ASN A 43 5.13 7.86 7.07
CA ASN A 43 5.34 8.58 5.81
C ASN A 43 5.02 10.06 5.95
N GLY A 44 3.92 10.41 6.63
CA GLY A 44 3.57 11.80 6.93
C GLY A 44 4.61 12.55 7.79
N LEU A 45 5.45 11.80 8.50
CA LEU A 45 6.55 12.32 9.32
C LEU A 45 7.93 12.18 8.63
N GLY A 46 7.95 12.10 7.31
CA GLY A 46 9.19 11.96 6.54
C GLY A 46 9.85 10.58 6.64
N GLY A 47 9.06 9.52 6.91
CA GLY A 47 9.56 8.16 7.02
C GLY A 47 10.21 7.82 8.37
N MET A 48 10.02 8.66 9.37
CA MET A 48 10.53 8.41 10.71
C MET A 48 9.87 7.16 11.32
N SER A 49 10.67 6.16 11.64
CA SER A 49 10.16 4.88 12.12
C SER A 49 10.87 4.38 13.39
N ALA A 50 12.19 4.52 13.47
CA ALA A 50 12.99 3.88 14.51
C ALA A 50 12.64 4.34 15.94
N ALA A 51 12.28 5.62 16.13
CA ALA A 51 11.94 6.20 17.43
C ALA A 51 10.46 6.59 17.55
N TYR A 52 9.61 6.15 16.61
CA TYR A 52 8.21 6.51 16.62
C TYR A 52 7.37 5.45 17.31
N PHE A 53 6.77 5.84 18.43
CA PHE A 53 5.92 5.00 19.26
C PHE A 53 4.56 5.69 19.43
N THR A 54 3.49 5.02 19.04
CA THR A 54 2.13 5.49 19.28
C THR A 54 1.21 4.34 19.66
N PRO A 55 0.25 4.59 20.57
CA PRO A 55 -0.65 3.53 21.01
C PRO A 55 -1.68 3.11 19.94
N ASN A 56 -1.80 3.87 18.86
CA ASN A 56 -2.89 3.76 17.89
C ASN A 56 -2.43 3.29 16.51
N ASN A 57 -1.13 3.31 16.23
CA ASN A 57 -0.60 2.97 14.91
C ASN A 57 0.38 1.82 14.99
N ILE A 58 0.41 1.03 13.94
CA ILE A 58 1.36 -0.06 13.80
C ILE A 58 2.60 0.49 13.12
N ASN A 59 3.76 0.33 13.75
CA ASN A 59 5.02 0.69 13.15
C ASN A 59 5.79 -0.58 12.76
N TYR A 60 5.62 -0.99 11.52
CA TYR A 60 6.26 -2.18 10.97
C TYR A 60 7.79 -2.15 11.05
N ALA A 61 8.38 -0.98 10.84
CA ALA A 61 9.84 -0.83 10.84
C ALA A 61 10.47 -0.90 12.25
N ASN A 62 9.64 -0.78 13.30
CA ASN A 62 10.09 -0.91 14.68
C ASN A 62 9.18 -1.85 15.49
N PRO A 63 9.45 -3.15 15.50
CA PRO A 63 8.64 -4.12 16.24
C PRO A 63 8.55 -3.87 17.76
N ALA A 64 9.51 -3.14 18.33
CA ALA A 64 9.45 -2.78 19.76
C ALA A 64 8.26 -1.87 20.09
N SER A 65 7.75 -1.11 19.11
CA SER A 65 6.59 -0.24 19.25
C SER A 65 5.29 -1.02 19.50
N TYR A 66 5.22 -2.31 19.17
CA TYR A 66 4.02 -3.11 19.36
C TYR A 66 3.65 -3.26 20.84
N ALA A 67 4.62 -3.15 21.74
CA ALA A 67 4.38 -3.15 23.17
C ALA A 67 3.54 -1.96 23.66
N ASP A 68 3.54 -0.85 22.92
CA ASP A 68 2.77 0.35 23.25
C ASP A 68 1.35 0.36 22.67
N ILE A 69 1.02 -0.57 21.78
CA ILE A 69 -0.34 -0.73 21.28
C ILE A 69 -1.30 -0.95 22.46
N SER A 70 -2.28 -0.06 22.59
CA SER A 70 -3.20 -0.08 23.74
C SER A 70 -4.51 -0.79 23.46
N PHE A 71 -4.89 -0.93 22.20
CA PHE A 71 -6.11 -1.60 21.73
C PHE A 71 -5.87 -2.26 20.38
N THR A 72 -6.76 -3.18 20.00
CA THR A 72 -6.71 -3.80 18.67
C THR A 72 -6.79 -2.73 17.61
N THR A 73 -5.77 -2.66 16.79
CA THR A 73 -5.63 -1.65 15.73
C THR A 73 -5.64 -2.34 14.38
N PHE A 74 -6.40 -1.79 13.46
CA PHE A 74 -6.37 -2.14 12.06
C PHE A 74 -5.83 -0.94 11.28
N ASP A 75 -4.82 -1.17 10.46
CA ASP A 75 -4.16 -0.14 9.66
C ASP A 75 -4.11 -0.60 8.20
N VAL A 76 -4.56 0.28 7.32
CA VAL A 76 -4.56 0.04 5.88
C VAL A 76 -4.08 1.28 5.17
N GLY A 77 -3.20 1.10 4.23
CA GLY A 77 -2.67 2.19 3.41
C GLY A 77 -2.86 1.94 1.93
N ALA A 78 -3.17 3.01 1.22
CA ALA A 78 -3.17 3.04 -0.23
C ALA A 78 -2.36 4.24 -0.71
N TYR A 79 -1.80 4.16 -1.89
CA TYR A 79 -1.13 5.28 -2.53
C TYR A 79 -1.66 5.48 -3.95
N GLY A 80 -1.55 6.70 -4.43
CA GLY A 80 -1.74 7.04 -5.82
C GLY A 80 -0.55 7.88 -6.30
N ASN A 81 -0.13 7.65 -7.51
CA ASN A 81 0.94 8.37 -8.16
C ASN A 81 0.49 8.88 -9.54
N VAL A 82 0.95 10.06 -9.91
CA VAL A 82 0.75 10.61 -11.24
C VAL A 82 2.13 10.92 -11.81
N LEU A 83 2.47 10.24 -12.89
CA LEU A 83 3.72 10.42 -13.60
C LEU A 83 3.47 11.16 -14.91
N THR A 84 4.10 12.30 -15.08
CA THR A 84 4.12 13.02 -16.36
C THR A 84 5.52 12.93 -16.95
N LEU A 85 5.60 12.36 -18.14
CA LEU A 85 6.81 12.30 -18.96
C LEU A 85 6.66 13.34 -20.05
N GLU A 86 7.58 14.26 -20.12
CA GLU A 86 7.58 15.36 -21.09
C GLU A 86 8.87 15.35 -21.89
N ASN A 87 8.75 15.44 -23.18
CA ASN A 87 9.84 15.62 -24.13
C ASN A 87 9.51 16.86 -25.00
N ASP A 88 10.48 17.39 -25.69
CA ASP A 88 10.34 18.61 -26.54
C ASP A 88 9.19 18.54 -27.57
N LEU A 89 8.71 17.35 -27.87
CA LEU A 89 7.69 17.11 -28.91
C LEU A 89 6.38 16.53 -28.35
N GLU A 90 6.42 15.82 -27.21
CA GLU A 90 5.27 15.05 -26.70
C GLU A 90 5.23 15.06 -25.15
N SER A 91 4.02 15.03 -24.61
CA SER A 91 3.77 14.89 -23.19
C SER A 91 2.87 13.67 -22.94
N TYR A 92 3.28 12.78 -22.06
CA TYR A 92 2.52 11.61 -21.66
C TYR A 92 2.29 11.61 -20.16
N THR A 93 1.02 11.56 -19.75
CA THR A 93 0.65 11.48 -18.33
C THR A 93 0.02 10.13 -18.02
N SER A 94 0.55 9.45 -17.02
CA SER A 94 0.04 8.19 -16.51
C SER A 94 -0.23 8.29 -15.03
N GLY A 95 -1.34 7.69 -14.57
CA GLY A 95 -1.70 7.59 -13.16
C GLY A 95 -1.75 6.14 -12.74
N ASP A 96 -1.20 5.85 -11.56
CA ASP A 96 -1.27 4.54 -10.94
C ASP A 96 -1.68 4.65 -9.47
N GLY A 97 -2.22 3.57 -8.93
CA GLY A 97 -2.59 3.49 -7.54
C GLY A 97 -2.65 2.05 -7.06
N ASN A 98 -2.23 1.81 -5.83
CA ASN A 98 -2.20 0.47 -5.28
C ASN A 98 -2.43 0.47 -3.77
N LEU A 99 -2.78 -0.72 -3.24
CA LEU A 99 -2.80 -0.99 -1.82
C LEU A 99 -1.36 -1.08 -1.31
N SER A 100 -0.98 -0.19 -0.38
CA SER A 100 0.39 -0.17 0.17
C SER A 100 0.61 -1.23 1.24
N TYR A 101 -0.39 -1.44 2.09
CA TYR A 101 -0.31 -2.42 3.18
C TYR A 101 -1.67 -2.63 3.83
N MET A 102 -1.78 -3.75 4.54
CA MET A 102 -2.86 -4.07 5.45
C MET A 102 -2.27 -4.75 6.68
N ALA A 103 -2.53 -4.23 7.86
CA ALA A 103 -1.95 -4.75 9.10
C ALA A 103 -2.94 -4.74 10.26
N PHE A 104 -2.75 -5.69 11.16
CA PHE A 104 -3.49 -5.82 12.41
C PHE A 104 -2.50 -5.83 13.57
N GLY A 105 -2.80 -5.08 14.61
CA GLY A 105 -2.05 -5.03 15.85
C GLY A 105 -2.91 -5.37 17.04
N PHE A 106 -2.37 -6.16 17.96
CA PHE A 106 -3.07 -6.61 19.16
C PHE A 106 -2.21 -6.42 20.41
N PRO A 107 -2.75 -5.80 21.47
CA PRO A 107 -2.12 -5.81 22.77
C PRO A 107 -2.29 -7.19 23.40
N MET A 108 -1.19 -7.89 23.70
CA MET A 108 -1.29 -9.28 24.17
C MET A 108 -1.34 -9.46 25.68
N LEU A 109 -0.78 -8.61 26.50
CA LEU A 109 -0.78 -8.83 27.96
C LEU A 109 -0.84 -7.51 28.73
N LYS A 110 -2.00 -7.20 29.27
CA LYS A 110 -2.18 -6.11 30.25
C LYS A 110 -1.79 -6.46 31.68
N LYS A 111 -1.49 -7.73 31.98
CA LYS A 111 -1.51 -8.26 33.35
C LYS A 111 -0.14 -8.51 34.00
N LEU A 112 0.95 -8.44 33.24
CA LEU A 112 2.28 -8.53 33.85
C LEU A 112 2.74 -7.13 34.28
N ARG A 113 2.95 -6.96 35.54
CA ARG A 113 3.19 -5.69 36.25
C ARG A 113 4.36 -4.84 35.70
N HIS A 114 5.23 -5.41 34.87
CA HIS A 114 6.43 -4.76 34.37
C HIS A 114 6.73 -5.00 32.87
N SER A 115 5.90 -5.78 32.18
CA SER A 115 6.15 -6.09 30.77
C SER A 115 4.89 -5.89 29.94
N LYS A 116 5.02 -5.10 28.89
CA LYS A 116 4.01 -4.93 27.85
C LYS A 116 4.42 -5.79 26.65
N PHE A 117 3.47 -6.43 26.03
CA PHE A 117 3.69 -7.24 24.85
C PHE A 117 2.60 -6.98 23.81
N GLY A 118 2.98 -6.76 22.58
CA GLY A 118 2.07 -6.60 21.45
C GLY A 118 2.46 -7.52 20.31
N LEU A 119 1.47 -7.90 19.52
CA LEU A 119 1.62 -8.70 18.31
C LEU A 119 1.07 -7.92 17.14
N SER A 120 1.79 -7.96 16.02
CA SER A 120 1.29 -7.44 14.76
C SER A 120 1.53 -8.45 13.65
N PHE A 121 0.58 -8.52 12.71
CA PHE A 121 0.72 -9.24 11.46
C PHE A 121 0.05 -8.45 10.33
N GLY A 122 0.52 -8.67 9.11
CA GLY A 122 -0.01 -7.94 7.96
C GLY A 122 0.55 -8.43 6.64
N LEU A 123 0.07 -7.78 5.59
CA LEU A 123 0.52 -7.99 4.22
C LEU A 123 1.09 -6.67 3.72
N ILE A 124 2.28 -6.74 3.17
CA ILE A 124 2.99 -5.60 2.60
C ILE A 124 3.55 -6.06 1.26
N PRO A 125 3.13 -5.49 0.13
CA PRO A 125 3.77 -5.75 -1.14
C PRO A 125 5.21 -5.23 -1.09
N TYR A 126 6.15 -6.00 -1.60
CA TYR A 126 7.55 -5.63 -1.64
C TYR A 126 7.88 -4.80 -2.88
N SER A 127 7.42 -5.26 -4.02
CA SER A 127 7.63 -4.59 -5.31
C SER A 127 6.53 -4.94 -6.30
N ALA A 128 6.36 -4.12 -7.32
CA ALA A 128 5.47 -4.40 -8.44
C ALA A 128 6.20 -4.25 -9.77
N PHE A 129 5.81 -5.13 -10.69
CA PHE A 129 6.23 -5.12 -12.07
C PHE A 129 5.01 -4.92 -12.94
N GLU A 130 4.99 -3.84 -13.69
CA GLU A 130 4.01 -3.69 -14.76
C GLU A 130 4.55 -2.71 -15.79
N TYR A 131 4.51 -3.11 -17.05
CA TYR A 131 4.82 -2.23 -18.16
C TYR A 131 3.93 -2.57 -19.35
N ASN A 132 3.45 -1.56 -20.00
CA ASN A 132 2.75 -1.68 -21.27
C ASN A 132 3.52 -0.85 -22.30
N ILE A 133 4.08 -1.51 -23.31
CA ILE A 133 4.78 -0.84 -24.40
C ILE A 133 3.96 -1.09 -25.65
N ILE A 134 3.32 -0.05 -26.13
CA ILE A 134 2.68 -0.03 -27.45
C ILE A 134 3.73 0.52 -28.43
N GLN A 135 4.27 -0.33 -29.28
CA GLN A 135 5.08 0.10 -30.42
C GLN A 135 4.12 0.30 -31.60
N GLU A 136 3.86 1.55 -31.97
CA GLU A 136 3.27 1.82 -33.26
C GLU A 136 4.38 1.66 -34.31
N GLU A 137 4.28 0.61 -35.12
CA GLU A 137 5.12 0.49 -36.30
C GLU A 137 4.72 1.59 -37.28
N PRO A 138 5.66 2.40 -37.77
CA PRO A 138 5.33 3.34 -38.83
C PRO A 138 4.81 2.55 -40.04
N THR A 139 3.55 2.73 -40.33
CA THR A 139 2.99 2.18 -41.57
C THR A 139 3.63 2.95 -42.73
N ASP A 140 4.68 2.39 -43.32
CA ASP A 140 5.12 2.79 -44.64
C ASP A 140 4.02 2.36 -45.62
N ASP A 141 3.05 3.24 -45.81
CA ASP A 141 2.11 3.12 -46.90
C ASP A 141 2.80 3.66 -48.16
N PRO A 142 2.88 2.87 -49.23
CA PRO A 142 3.57 3.22 -50.47
C PRO A 142 2.85 4.34 -51.28
#